data_a81562953deb6d17d2d555014a079a83
#
_entry.id   a81562953deb6d17d2d555014a079a83
#
_cell.length_a   1.000
_cell.length_b   1.000
_cell.length_c   1.000
_cell.angle_alpha   90.00
_cell.angle_beta   90.00
_cell.angle_gamma   90.00
#
_symmetry.space_group_name_H-M   'P 1'
#
loop_
_entity.id
_entity.type
_entity.pdbx_description
1 polymer ?
#
loop_
_entity_poly.entity_id
_entity_poly.type
_entity_poly.pdbx_seq_one_letter_code
_entity_poly.pdbx_strand_id
1 'polypeptide(L)'
;SAEEARGCRKGKLQLAFCASCGFIWNRAFDPSRLEYSQRYDNSLDFSPVFQDYAQSLAQRLIETYDIRDKEVVELGCGKGHFLTLLCEAGRNRGIGFDPSFEGTRIQSPAEERITYVADFYGEKYTDHRGDLICCRHVLEHIPDPVGFLSMVRRTIGDRHSAIVYFEVPNVRFILEQH
;
A
#
# COMPACT_ATOMS: atom_id res chain seq x y z
N SER A 1 10.84 1.87 -23.40
CA SER A 1 11.72 1.04 -24.22
C SER A 1 12.98 0.65 -23.47
N ALA A 2 13.74 -0.36 -23.97
CA ALA A 2 15.02 -0.76 -23.36
C ALA A 2 16.08 0.36 -23.43
N GLU A 3 16.00 1.26 -24.38
CA GLU A 3 16.89 2.40 -24.54
C GLU A 3 16.58 3.48 -23.50
N GLU A 4 15.33 3.81 -23.27
CA GLU A 4 14.87 4.71 -22.19
C GLU A 4 15.28 4.19 -20.82
N ALA A 5 15.13 2.88 -20.57
CA ALA A 5 15.55 2.25 -19.32
C ALA A 5 17.07 2.36 -19.08
N ARG A 6 17.89 2.25 -20.14
CA ARG A 6 19.36 2.44 -20.04
C ARG A 6 19.75 3.90 -19.81
N GLY A 7 18.96 4.83 -20.34
CA GLY A 7 19.16 6.28 -20.22
C GLY A 7 18.54 6.91 -18.97
N CYS A 8 17.79 6.15 -18.16
CA CYS A 8 17.12 6.68 -16.99
C CYS A 8 18.11 7.26 -15.96
N ARG A 9 17.68 8.29 -15.23
CA ARG A 9 18.46 8.87 -14.12
C ARG A 9 18.68 7.82 -13.03
N LYS A 10 19.94 7.63 -12.64
CA LYS A 10 20.33 6.69 -11.60
C LYS A 10 20.59 7.41 -10.29
N GLY A 11 20.10 6.86 -9.18
CA GLY A 11 20.44 7.28 -7.82
C GLY A 11 21.62 6.48 -7.27
N LYS A 12 22.27 7.03 -6.26
CA LYS A 12 23.28 6.31 -5.48
C LYS A 12 22.59 5.44 -4.44
N LEU A 13 22.93 4.15 -4.41
CA LEU A 13 22.49 3.22 -3.36
C LEU A 13 23.63 3.05 -2.35
N GLN A 14 23.37 3.40 -1.09
CA GLN A 14 24.29 3.22 0.04
C GLN A 14 23.49 2.73 1.24
N LEU A 15 23.33 1.41 1.33
CA LEU A 15 22.56 0.80 2.41
C LEU A 15 23.25 0.97 3.77
N ALA A 16 22.46 1.26 4.79
CA ALA A 16 22.86 1.26 6.18
C ALA A 16 21.89 0.43 7.01
N PHE A 17 22.41 -0.19 8.06
CA PHE A 17 21.66 -1.04 8.99
C PHE A 17 21.72 -0.44 10.39
N CYS A 18 20.59 -0.35 11.07
CA CYS A 18 20.52 0.05 12.47
C CYS A 18 20.64 -1.17 13.37
N ALA A 19 21.72 -1.26 14.15
CA ALA A 19 21.93 -2.38 15.06
C ALA A 19 20.92 -2.44 16.22
N SER A 20 20.26 -1.31 16.55
CA SER A 20 19.28 -1.25 17.65
C SER A 20 17.91 -1.79 17.26
N CYS A 21 17.42 -1.49 16.04
CA CYS A 21 16.05 -1.83 15.63
C CYS A 21 15.95 -2.69 14.37
N GLY A 22 17.07 -3.02 13.72
CA GLY A 22 17.11 -3.81 12.50
C GLY A 22 16.69 -3.06 11.23
N PHE A 23 16.40 -1.76 11.30
CA PHE A 23 15.98 -0.96 10.15
C PHE A 23 17.10 -0.83 9.12
N ILE A 24 16.76 -1.00 7.84
CA ILE A 24 17.69 -0.84 6.71
C ILE A 24 17.18 0.31 5.85
N TRP A 25 18.09 1.23 5.48
CA TRP A 25 17.74 2.36 4.63
C TRP A 25 18.87 2.76 3.69
N ASN A 26 18.55 3.51 2.65
CA ASN A 26 19.53 4.11 1.76
C ASN A 26 20.00 5.47 2.29
N ARG A 27 21.22 5.56 2.80
CA ARG A 27 21.81 6.83 3.29
C ARG A 27 22.00 7.89 2.21
N ALA A 28 22.11 7.46 0.96
CA ALA A 28 22.28 8.35 -0.19
C ALA A 28 20.95 8.64 -0.89
N PHE A 29 19.82 8.41 -0.21
CA PHE A 29 18.51 8.71 -0.74
C PHE A 29 18.36 10.22 -1.02
N ASP A 30 17.92 10.54 -2.23
CA ASP A 30 17.69 11.91 -2.69
C ASP A 30 16.22 12.07 -3.03
N PRO A 31 15.40 12.70 -2.16
CA PRO A 31 13.97 12.84 -2.38
C PRO A 31 13.60 13.67 -3.61
N SER A 32 14.51 14.53 -4.10
CA SER A 32 14.28 15.31 -5.33
C SER A 32 14.24 14.46 -6.60
N ARG A 33 14.63 13.20 -6.51
CA ARG A 33 14.61 12.22 -7.62
C ARG A 33 13.37 11.36 -7.64
N LEU A 34 12.52 11.45 -6.61
CA LEU A 34 11.25 10.75 -6.56
C LEU A 34 10.20 11.56 -7.31
N GLU A 35 9.59 10.94 -8.26
CA GLU A 35 8.48 11.50 -9.03
C GLU A 35 7.31 10.51 -8.95
N TYR A 36 6.45 10.68 -7.93
CA TYR A 36 5.15 10.01 -7.87
C TYR A 36 4.15 10.81 -8.69
N SER A 37 4.29 10.75 -10.01
CA SER A 37 3.35 11.35 -10.94
C SER A 37 2.33 10.31 -11.42
N GLN A 38 1.27 10.78 -12.06
CA GLN A 38 0.29 9.92 -12.73
C GLN A 38 0.89 8.95 -13.77
N ARG A 39 2.14 9.22 -14.21
CA ARG A 39 2.91 8.33 -15.09
C ARG A 39 3.59 7.17 -14.36
N TYR A 40 3.58 7.20 -13.02
CA TYR A 40 4.13 6.12 -12.21
C TYR A 40 3.12 4.96 -12.20
N ASP A 41 3.36 3.99 -13.03
CA ASP A 41 2.59 2.72 -13.06
C ASP A 41 3.53 1.60 -12.62
N ASN A 42 3.37 1.17 -11.38
CA ASN A 42 4.08 0.04 -10.79
C ASN A 42 3.11 -1.11 -10.46
N SER A 43 2.00 -1.19 -11.19
CA SER A 43 1.00 -2.21 -10.98
C SER A 43 1.53 -3.58 -11.44
N LEU A 44 1.49 -4.57 -10.56
CA LEU A 44 1.74 -5.97 -10.87
C LEU A 44 0.46 -6.72 -11.27
N ASP A 45 -0.67 -6.02 -11.37
CA ASP A 45 -2.00 -6.59 -11.62
C ASP A 45 -2.15 -7.30 -12.97
N PHE A 46 -1.18 -7.13 -13.86
CA PHE A 46 -1.11 -7.85 -15.14
C PHE A 46 -0.55 -9.28 -15.01
N SER A 47 0.08 -9.61 -13.88
CA SER A 47 0.64 -10.94 -13.63
C SER A 47 -0.42 -11.86 -13.05
N PRO A 48 -0.77 -12.99 -13.70
CA PRO A 48 -1.70 -13.98 -13.13
C PRO A 48 -1.26 -14.48 -11.75
N VAL A 49 0.05 -14.70 -11.57
CA VAL A 49 0.61 -15.12 -10.27
C VAL A 49 0.36 -14.08 -9.18
N PHE A 50 0.49 -12.81 -9.53
CA PHE A 50 0.20 -11.73 -8.56
C PHE A 50 -1.29 -11.60 -8.28
N GLN A 51 -2.15 -11.77 -9.29
CA GLN A 51 -3.60 -11.78 -9.11
C GLN A 51 -4.04 -12.92 -8.18
N ASP A 52 -3.55 -14.14 -8.39
CA ASP A 52 -3.83 -15.30 -7.54
C ASP A 52 -3.35 -15.07 -6.10
N TYR A 53 -2.17 -14.48 -5.95
CA TYR A 53 -1.64 -14.09 -4.63
C TYR A 53 -2.54 -13.06 -3.95
N ALA A 54 -2.89 -11.97 -4.63
CA ALA A 54 -3.72 -10.90 -4.08
C ALA A 54 -5.11 -11.42 -3.67
N GLN A 55 -5.72 -12.27 -4.51
CA GLN A 55 -7.01 -12.91 -4.21
C GLN A 55 -6.93 -13.82 -2.98
N SER A 56 -5.89 -14.67 -2.92
CA SER A 56 -5.66 -15.57 -1.79
C SER A 56 -5.40 -14.80 -0.50
N LEU A 57 -4.67 -13.68 -0.59
CA LEU A 57 -4.41 -12.80 0.55
C LEU A 57 -5.71 -12.14 1.04
N ALA A 58 -6.51 -11.58 0.14
CA ALA A 58 -7.78 -10.95 0.49
C ALA A 58 -8.71 -11.96 1.21
N GLN A 59 -8.86 -13.17 0.64
CA GLN A 59 -9.64 -14.24 1.23
C GLN A 59 -9.14 -14.61 2.63
N ARG A 60 -7.83 -14.77 2.80
CA ARG A 60 -7.21 -15.09 4.10
C ARG A 60 -7.46 -14.01 5.14
N LEU A 61 -7.36 -12.72 4.79
CA LEU A 61 -7.64 -11.62 5.71
C LEU A 61 -9.11 -11.63 6.14
N ILE A 62 -10.02 -11.83 5.19
CA ILE A 62 -11.46 -11.90 5.46
C ILE A 62 -11.79 -13.05 6.40
N GLU A 63 -11.24 -14.24 6.15
CA GLU A 63 -11.52 -15.44 6.95
C GLU A 63 -10.88 -15.37 8.35
N THR A 64 -9.62 -14.90 8.40
CA THR A 64 -8.87 -14.87 9.67
C THR A 64 -9.42 -13.86 10.67
N TYR A 65 -9.87 -12.71 10.16
CA TYR A 65 -10.27 -11.57 11.00
C TYR A 65 -11.76 -11.23 10.92
N ASP A 66 -12.54 -12.05 10.22
CA ASP A 66 -13.98 -11.84 9.99
C ASP A 66 -14.29 -10.45 9.42
N ILE A 67 -13.56 -10.07 8.37
CA ILE A 67 -13.74 -8.79 7.67
C ILE A 67 -14.90 -8.92 6.67
N ARG A 68 -16.12 -8.93 7.19
CA ARG A 68 -17.36 -8.98 6.42
C ARG A 68 -18.31 -7.88 6.86
N ASP A 69 -18.92 -7.20 5.87
CA ASP A 69 -19.81 -6.05 6.10
C ASP A 69 -19.12 -4.95 6.96
N LYS A 70 -17.81 -4.72 6.71
CA LYS A 70 -16.91 -3.85 7.47
C LYS A 70 -16.45 -2.64 6.63
N GLU A 71 -15.83 -1.68 7.32
CA GLU A 71 -15.14 -0.54 6.69
C GLU A 71 -13.66 -0.89 6.46
N VAL A 72 -13.20 -0.80 5.22
CA VAL A 72 -11.81 -1.07 4.83
C VAL A 72 -11.15 0.22 4.34
N VAL A 73 -9.99 0.53 4.87
CA VAL A 73 -9.15 1.65 4.40
C VAL A 73 -7.87 1.09 3.79
N GLU A 74 -7.56 1.47 2.55
CA GLU A 74 -6.30 1.11 1.91
C GLU A 74 -5.45 2.35 1.65
N LEU A 75 -4.24 2.34 2.22
CA LEU A 75 -3.24 3.40 2.10
C LEU A 75 -2.26 3.03 0.97
N GLY A 76 -2.24 3.85 -0.10
CA GLY A 76 -1.53 3.52 -1.34
C GLY A 76 -2.26 2.44 -2.15
N CYS A 77 -3.53 2.68 -2.48
CA CYS A 77 -4.36 1.69 -3.16
C CYS A 77 -4.02 1.51 -4.65
N GLY A 78 -3.13 2.32 -5.22
CA GLY A 78 -2.79 2.29 -6.64
C GLY A 78 -4.03 2.44 -7.52
N LYS A 79 -4.30 1.46 -8.35
CA LYS A 79 -5.51 1.43 -9.22
C LYS A 79 -6.73 0.77 -8.55
N GLY A 80 -6.66 0.46 -7.25
CA GLY A 80 -7.78 -0.02 -6.44
C GLY A 80 -8.04 -1.53 -6.50
N HIS A 81 -7.16 -2.32 -7.11
CA HIS A 81 -7.39 -3.75 -7.31
C HIS A 81 -7.60 -4.51 -6.00
N PHE A 82 -6.69 -4.35 -5.04
CA PHE A 82 -6.77 -5.11 -3.79
C PHE A 82 -7.95 -4.68 -2.91
N LEU A 83 -8.24 -3.37 -2.85
CA LEU A 83 -9.43 -2.85 -2.17
C LEU A 83 -10.71 -3.42 -2.74
N THR A 84 -10.79 -3.52 -4.08
CA THR A 84 -11.93 -4.12 -4.78
C THR A 84 -12.11 -5.58 -4.35
N LEU A 85 -11.04 -6.39 -4.33
CA LEU A 85 -11.10 -7.79 -3.88
C LEU A 85 -11.63 -7.92 -2.45
N LEU A 86 -11.17 -7.07 -1.52
CA LEU A 86 -11.64 -7.06 -0.14
C LEU A 86 -13.13 -6.66 -0.04
N CYS A 87 -13.56 -5.69 -0.86
CA CYS A 87 -14.93 -5.22 -0.85
C CYS A 87 -15.90 -6.19 -1.52
N GLU A 88 -15.47 -6.90 -2.56
CA GLU A 88 -16.28 -7.95 -3.19
C GLU A 88 -16.46 -9.15 -2.26
N ALA A 89 -15.34 -9.77 -1.87
CA ALA A 89 -15.37 -11.03 -1.15
C ALA A 89 -15.97 -10.92 0.27
N GLY A 90 -15.81 -9.76 0.93
CA GLY A 90 -16.34 -9.50 2.27
C GLY A 90 -17.63 -8.68 2.30
N ARG A 91 -18.17 -8.24 1.16
CA ARG A 91 -19.26 -7.23 1.08
C ARG A 91 -18.95 -5.95 1.85
N ASN A 92 -17.69 -5.59 1.91
CA ASN A 92 -17.19 -4.45 2.66
C ASN A 92 -17.46 -3.12 1.96
N ARG A 93 -17.39 -2.02 2.71
CA ARG A 93 -17.22 -0.67 2.17
C ARG A 93 -15.76 -0.31 2.23
N GLY A 94 -15.26 0.35 1.19
CA GLY A 94 -13.86 0.69 1.06
C GLY A 94 -13.60 2.16 0.80
N ILE A 95 -12.49 2.65 1.35
CA ILE A 95 -11.90 3.91 0.93
C ILE A 95 -10.41 3.71 0.64
N GLY A 96 -9.99 4.05 -0.58
CA GLY A 96 -8.60 3.95 -1.03
C GLY A 96 -7.97 5.33 -1.21
N PHE A 97 -6.75 5.49 -0.73
CA PHE A 97 -5.95 6.71 -0.86
C PHE A 97 -4.73 6.43 -1.72
N ASP A 98 -4.57 7.17 -2.81
CA ASP A 98 -3.36 7.12 -3.63
C ASP A 98 -3.22 8.40 -4.46
N PRO A 99 -2.08 9.12 -4.39
CA PRO A 99 -1.90 10.35 -5.17
C PRO A 99 -1.84 10.12 -6.69
N SER A 100 -1.56 8.89 -7.12
CA SER A 100 -1.51 8.51 -8.55
C SER A 100 -2.83 7.94 -9.08
N PHE A 101 -3.90 7.94 -8.27
CA PHE A 101 -5.18 7.38 -8.67
C PHE A 101 -5.82 8.21 -9.80
N GLU A 102 -6.10 7.58 -10.93
CA GLU A 102 -6.75 8.19 -12.12
C GLU A 102 -8.09 7.52 -12.49
N GLY A 103 -8.55 6.62 -11.65
CA GLY A 103 -9.72 5.78 -11.91
C GLY A 103 -9.39 4.30 -11.88
N THR A 104 -10.36 3.51 -11.47
CA THR A 104 -10.23 2.05 -11.51
C THR A 104 -10.42 1.54 -12.94
N ARG A 105 -9.65 0.52 -13.30
CA ARG A 105 -9.83 -0.23 -14.56
C ARG A 105 -10.71 -1.47 -14.36
N ILE A 106 -11.17 -1.67 -13.14
CA ILE A 106 -11.87 -2.88 -12.73
C ILE A 106 -13.38 -2.57 -12.68
N GLN A 107 -14.14 -3.30 -13.46
CA GLN A 107 -15.59 -3.32 -13.31
C GLN A 107 -15.95 -4.28 -12.18
N SER A 108 -16.60 -3.78 -11.15
CA SER A 108 -16.89 -4.54 -9.94
C SER A 108 -18.29 -4.26 -9.41
N PRO A 109 -19.01 -5.29 -8.96
CA PRO A 109 -20.27 -5.11 -8.22
C PRO A 109 -20.08 -4.34 -6.90
N ALA A 110 -18.85 -4.19 -6.43
CA ALA A 110 -18.52 -3.44 -5.23
C ALA A 110 -18.29 -1.94 -5.48
N GLU A 111 -18.27 -1.48 -6.74
CA GLU A 111 -17.89 -0.10 -7.10
C GLU A 111 -18.69 0.96 -6.35
N GLU A 112 -20.01 0.78 -6.18
CA GLU A 112 -20.86 1.70 -5.43
C GLU A 112 -20.52 1.79 -3.92
N ARG A 113 -19.74 0.82 -3.41
CA ARG A 113 -19.32 0.76 -2.00
C ARG A 113 -17.88 1.21 -1.78
N ILE A 114 -17.20 1.66 -2.85
CA ILE A 114 -15.79 2.04 -2.79
C ILE A 114 -15.63 3.51 -3.17
N THR A 115 -14.90 4.25 -2.35
CA THR A 115 -14.50 5.62 -2.62
C THR A 115 -12.99 5.68 -2.81
N TYR A 116 -12.52 6.39 -3.83
CA TYR A 116 -11.12 6.62 -4.07
C TYR A 116 -10.78 8.10 -3.91
N VAL A 117 -9.66 8.37 -3.25
CA VAL A 117 -9.16 9.71 -2.99
C VAL A 117 -7.77 9.84 -3.61
N ALA A 118 -7.66 10.69 -4.64
CA ALA A 118 -6.39 10.96 -5.34
C ALA A 118 -5.50 11.89 -4.51
N ASP A 119 -5.03 11.41 -3.35
CA ASP A 119 -4.21 12.16 -2.41
C ASP A 119 -3.40 11.23 -1.50
N PHE A 120 -2.35 11.78 -0.85
CA PHE A 120 -1.67 11.09 0.23
C PHE A 120 -2.56 11.02 1.46
N TYR A 121 -2.63 9.84 2.09
CA TYR A 121 -3.25 9.74 3.40
C TYR A 121 -2.46 10.54 4.44
N GLY A 122 -3.18 11.32 5.24
CA GLY A 122 -2.57 12.21 6.22
C GLY A 122 -3.56 12.64 7.30
N GLU A 123 -3.14 13.56 8.18
CA GLU A 123 -3.91 14.02 9.34
C GLU A 123 -5.34 14.48 9.00
N LYS A 124 -5.57 15.04 7.83
CA LYS A 124 -6.90 15.49 7.37
C LYS A 124 -7.90 14.37 7.11
N TYR A 125 -7.43 13.13 7.04
CA TYR A 125 -8.24 11.94 6.74
C TYR A 125 -8.38 10.99 7.93
N THR A 126 -7.92 11.36 9.11
CA THR A 126 -7.96 10.50 10.32
C THR A 126 -9.36 10.17 10.82
N ASP A 127 -10.39 10.82 10.29
CA ASP A 127 -11.80 10.47 10.56
C ASP A 127 -12.26 9.22 9.81
N HIS A 128 -11.54 8.81 8.76
CA HIS A 128 -11.80 7.55 8.06
C HIS A 128 -11.25 6.36 8.86
N ARG A 129 -12.09 5.81 9.72
CA ARG A 129 -11.76 4.77 10.69
C ARG A 129 -12.13 3.39 10.14
N GLY A 130 -11.20 2.72 9.46
CA GLY A 130 -11.43 1.36 8.98
C GLY A 130 -11.45 0.31 10.09
N ASP A 131 -12.24 -0.76 9.94
CA ASP A 131 -12.11 -1.98 10.74
C ASP A 131 -10.88 -2.78 10.30
N LEU A 132 -10.53 -2.68 9.01
CA LEU A 132 -9.27 -3.10 8.45
C LEU A 132 -8.57 -1.90 7.81
N ILE A 133 -7.31 -1.68 8.17
CA ILE A 133 -6.43 -0.70 7.52
C ILE A 133 -5.31 -1.47 6.82
N CYS A 134 -5.26 -1.40 5.49
CA CYS A 134 -4.24 -2.02 4.66
C CYS A 134 -3.23 -1.00 4.16
N CYS A 135 -1.96 -1.39 4.13
CA CYS A 135 -0.88 -0.62 3.52
C CYS A 135 0.11 -1.60 2.88
N ARG A 136 0.08 -1.69 1.55
CA ARG A 136 0.85 -2.69 0.80
C ARG A 136 1.82 -2.02 -0.15
N HIS A 137 3.11 -2.35 -0.03
CA HIS A 137 4.17 -1.80 -0.89
C HIS A 137 4.22 -0.26 -0.91
N VAL A 138 4.03 0.35 0.27
CA VAL A 138 4.03 1.81 0.47
C VAL A 138 5.02 2.22 1.56
N LEU A 139 5.08 1.47 2.68
CA LEU A 139 5.86 1.86 3.86
C LEU A 139 7.35 2.02 3.53
N GLU A 140 7.88 1.23 2.59
CA GLU A 140 9.26 1.32 2.09
C GLU A 140 9.57 2.63 1.35
N HIS A 141 8.54 3.36 0.93
CA HIS A 141 8.65 4.66 0.25
C HIS A 141 8.46 5.85 1.18
N ILE A 142 8.07 5.62 2.44
CA ILE A 142 7.77 6.69 3.40
C ILE A 142 9.06 7.19 4.05
N PRO A 143 9.39 8.50 3.92
CA PRO A 143 10.63 9.06 4.50
C PRO A 143 10.67 9.02 6.03
N ASP A 144 9.53 9.19 6.68
CA ASP A 144 9.34 9.07 8.13
C ASP A 144 8.36 7.95 8.48
N PRO A 145 8.78 6.68 8.48
CA PRO A 145 7.91 5.56 8.76
C PRO A 145 7.36 5.56 10.20
N VAL A 146 8.12 6.08 11.16
CA VAL A 146 7.68 6.17 12.56
C VAL A 146 6.56 7.19 12.72
N GLY A 147 6.69 8.37 12.12
CA GLY A 147 5.64 9.39 12.09
C GLY A 147 4.38 8.87 11.39
N PHE A 148 4.54 8.21 10.25
CA PHE A 148 3.42 7.61 9.52
C PHE A 148 2.69 6.53 10.33
N LEU A 149 3.40 5.58 10.94
CA LEU A 149 2.80 4.56 11.81
C LEU A 149 2.12 5.18 13.03
N SER A 150 2.72 6.23 13.61
CA SER A 150 2.13 6.97 14.73
C SER A 150 0.83 7.66 14.33
N MET A 151 0.75 8.21 13.12
CA MET A 151 -0.47 8.78 12.57
C MET A 151 -1.55 7.70 12.39
N VAL A 152 -1.22 6.57 11.75
CA VAL A 152 -2.14 5.44 11.61
C VAL A 152 -2.62 4.96 12.98
N ARG A 153 -1.74 4.87 13.97
CA ARG A 153 -2.11 4.49 15.35
C ARG A 153 -3.10 5.49 15.97
N ARG A 154 -2.92 6.80 15.76
CA ARG A 154 -3.86 7.82 16.25
C ARG A 154 -5.24 7.68 15.60
N THR A 155 -5.30 7.38 14.30
CA THR A 155 -6.57 7.13 13.58
C THR A 155 -7.37 5.98 14.19
N ILE A 156 -6.68 4.91 14.61
CA ILE A 156 -7.30 3.77 15.26
C ILE A 156 -7.93 4.18 16.61
N GLY A 157 -7.26 5.09 17.35
CA GLY A 157 -7.71 5.51 18.68
C GLY A 157 -7.81 4.32 19.64
N ASP A 158 -8.91 4.24 20.37
CA ASP A 158 -9.18 3.18 21.37
C ASP A 158 -9.87 1.94 20.79
N ARG A 159 -9.91 1.80 19.49
CA ARG A 159 -10.53 0.63 18.84
C ARG A 159 -9.60 -0.57 18.87
N HIS A 160 -9.75 -1.43 19.87
CA HIS A 160 -8.93 -2.65 20.03
C HIS A 160 -9.23 -3.73 18.98
N SER A 161 -10.36 -3.66 18.29
CA SER A 161 -10.77 -4.61 17.24
C SER A 161 -10.31 -4.23 15.83
N ALA A 162 -9.72 -3.04 15.64
CA ALA A 162 -9.22 -2.63 14.34
C ALA A 162 -7.99 -3.47 13.96
N ILE A 163 -8.03 -4.03 12.75
CA ILE A 163 -6.93 -4.82 12.19
C ILE A 163 -6.07 -3.89 11.33
N VAL A 164 -4.76 -4.03 11.47
CA VAL A 164 -3.79 -3.31 10.65
C VAL A 164 -2.92 -4.32 9.91
N TYR A 165 -2.89 -4.22 8.60
CA TYR A 165 -2.11 -5.09 7.74
C TYR A 165 -1.09 -4.27 6.93
N PHE A 166 0.19 -4.56 7.13
CA PHE A 166 1.28 -4.00 6.33
C PHE A 166 1.98 -5.10 5.55
N GLU A 167 2.30 -4.80 4.30
CA GLU A 167 3.10 -5.65 3.43
C GLU A 167 4.24 -4.83 2.82
N VAL A 168 5.45 -5.32 2.96
CA VAL A 168 6.67 -4.71 2.42
C VAL A 168 7.53 -5.76 1.73
N PRO A 169 8.40 -5.38 0.79
CA PRO A 169 9.35 -6.30 0.17
C PRO A 169 10.25 -6.98 1.21
N ASN A 170 10.50 -8.28 1.01
CA ASN A 170 11.37 -9.03 1.89
C ASN A 170 12.84 -8.74 1.57
N VAL A 171 13.48 -7.91 2.41
CA VAL A 171 14.88 -7.53 2.24
C VAL A 171 15.85 -8.73 2.25
N ARG A 172 15.54 -9.81 2.96
CA ARG A 172 16.38 -11.03 2.94
C ARG A 172 16.45 -11.64 1.56
N PHE A 173 15.33 -11.67 0.83
CA PHE A 173 15.33 -12.13 -0.55
C PHE A 173 16.30 -11.32 -1.42
N ILE A 174 16.31 -10.00 -1.25
CA ILE A 174 17.20 -9.11 -2.00
C ILE A 174 18.67 -9.36 -1.63
N LEU A 175 18.98 -9.51 -0.33
CA LEU A 175 20.37 -9.69 0.14
C LEU A 175 20.93 -11.11 -0.10
N GLU A 176 20.08 -12.14 -0.18
CA GLU A 176 20.49 -13.53 -0.37
C GLU A 176 20.59 -13.93 -1.85
N GLN A 177 19.91 -13.18 -2.76
CA GLN A 177 19.85 -13.52 -4.20
C GLN A 177 20.83 -12.68 -5.05
N HIS A 178 21.48 -11.66 -4.49
CA HIS A 178 22.42 -10.74 -5.14
C HIS A 178 23.67 -10.49 -4.28
#